data_f9d51488c39e904e8185cc0ed33192af
#
_entry.id   f9d51488c39e904e8185cc0ed33192af
#
_cell.length_a   1.000
_cell.length_b   1.000
_cell.length_c   1.000
_cell.angle_alpha   90.00
_cell.angle_beta   90.00
_cell.angle_gamma   90.00
#
_symmetry.space_group_name_H-M   'P 1'
#
loop_
_entity.id
_entity.type
_entity.pdbx_description
1 polymer ?
#
loop_
_entity_poly.entity_id
_entity_poly.type
_entity_poly.pdbx_seq_one_letter_code
_entity_poly.pdbx_strand_id
1 'polypeptide(L)'
;MMAPFKIFATVTGTTCSQKGAWLVLLCFFQFSFGQSQTVVSHEPPEIIEVFDAMYRYNLPEAEVKLKALYSTGINQNWIDLAHVNLLWWWLISGDKSRDYDNLMTVVLKRVINRVRNIPPDQLTADEVFTMIHCYAYLTRVDIYLERYFVGIANLRHTLDYLEIALNRTNEYDKFMMVSGLYNYFAAATVNKYPVFIPFFALAPKSDRSLGFNLLTRCSEMDNILIKNESLYYLMKINYQLEESFDSALKFADQLITLYPNNLIYHFHKFMILIEAGRKPLAMAQYTKLMEVSFKAPGLNPIQRNHLVDIAKKKLLKEKINPAI
;
A
#
# COMPACT_ATOMS: atom_id res chain seq x y z
N MET A 1 17.43 10.96 -14.87
CA MET A 1 16.05 11.29 -14.50
C MET A 1 15.24 10.00 -14.32
N MET A 2 15.50 9.20 -13.25
CA MET A 2 14.98 7.82 -13.05
C MET A 2 14.82 7.50 -11.56
N ALA A 3 14.23 8.38 -10.76
CA ALA A 3 14.22 8.23 -9.31
C ALA A 3 12.95 7.61 -8.66
N PRO A 4 11.71 7.71 -9.17
CA PRO A 4 10.54 7.35 -8.35
C PRO A 4 10.28 5.85 -8.16
N PHE A 5 10.91 4.97 -8.97
CA PHE A 5 10.58 3.55 -9.01
C PHE A 5 11.52 2.63 -8.25
N LYS A 6 12.65 3.16 -7.79
CA LYS A 6 13.68 2.36 -7.16
C LYS A 6 13.29 1.74 -5.81
N ILE A 7 12.26 2.23 -5.13
CA ILE A 7 11.98 1.80 -3.75
C ILE A 7 11.26 0.47 -3.68
N PHE A 8 10.30 0.20 -4.57
CA PHE A 8 9.75 -1.17 -4.65
C PHE A 8 10.83 -2.14 -5.14
N ALA A 9 11.62 -1.74 -6.13
CA ALA A 9 12.78 -2.48 -6.59
C ALA A 9 13.90 -2.57 -5.53
N THR A 10 14.05 -1.57 -4.66
CA THR A 10 15.08 -1.53 -3.62
C THR A 10 14.74 -2.44 -2.45
N VAL A 11 13.47 -2.55 -2.07
CA VAL A 11 13.02 -3.51 -1.05
C VAL A 11 13.16 -4.96 -1.57
N THR A 12 13.09 -5.15 -2.90
CA THR A 12 13.17 -6.48 -3.53
C THR A 12 14.55 -6.82 -4.11
N GLY A 13 15.51 -5.89 -4.07
CA GLY A 13 16.89 -6.13 -4.55
C GLY A 13 17.08 -6.17 -6.06
N THR A 14 16.05 -5.80 -6.86
CA THR A 14 16.14 -5.78 -8.32
C THR A 14 16.63 -4.44 -8.86
N THR A 15 17.69 -4.46 -9.67
CA THR A 15 18.20 -3.29 -10.40
C THR A 15 17.31 -3.00 -11.61
N CYS A 16 16.71 -1.80 -11.65
CA CYS A 16 15.77 -1.45 -12.70
C CYS A 16 16.33 -0.34 -13.60
N SER A 17 16.50 -0.61 -14.90
CA SER A 17 16.76 0.41 -15.91
C SER A 17 15.56 0.67 -16.86
N GLN A 18 14.57 -0.22 -16.92
CA GLN A 18 13.40 -0.07 -17.81
C GLN A 18 12.03 -0.29 -17.15
N LYS A 19 11.98 -0.64 -15.86
CA LYS A 19 10.78 -1.08 -15.14
C LYS A 19 9.91 0.06 -14.59
N GLY A 20 10.34 1.30 -14.73
CA GLY A 20 9.73 2.47 -14.08
C GLY A 20 8.31 2.81 -14.55
N ALA A 21 7.97 2.55 -15.80
CA ALA A 21 6.66 2.92 -16.37
C ALA A 21 5.51 2.06 -15.81
N TRP A 22 5.78 0.82 -15.44
CA TRP A 22 4.75 -0.16 -15.07
C TRP A 22 4.31 -0.08 -13.61
N LEU A 23 5.16 0.42 -12.73
CA LEU A 23 4.87 0.51 -11.28
C LEU A 23 3.85 1.61 -10.91
N VAL A 24 3.65 2.61 -11.79
CA VAL A 24 2.60 3.61 -11.59
C VAL A 24 1.21 3.01 -11.70
N LEU A 25 1.05 1.93 -12.50
CA LEU A 25 -0.19 1.18 -12.63
C LEU A 25 -0.66 0.49 -11.32
N LEU A 26 0.23 0.36 -10.33
CA LEU A 26 -0.07 -0.38 -9.09
C LEU A 26 -0.94 0.35 -8.06
N CYS A 27 -1.23 1.62 -8.28
CA CYS A 27 -1.87 2.46 -7.27
C CYS A 27 -3.26 2.96 -7.70
N PHE A 28 -3.91 2.32 -8.68
CA PHE A 28 -5.12 2.83 -9.28
C PHE A 28 -6.39 2.45 -8.56
N PHE A 29 -7.16 3.47 -8.17
CA PHE A 29 -8.61 3.44 -7.98
C PHE A 29 -9.23 4.83 -7.86
N GLN A 30 -10.42 5.01 -8.33
CA GLN A 30 -11.07 6.29 -8.58
C GLN A 30 -12.40 6.51 -7.95
N PHE A 31 -12.80 7.80 -7.87
CA PHE A 31 -14.19 8.19 -7.87
C PHE A 31 -14.58 9.68 -7.89
N SER A 32 -15.77 9.99 -8.44
CA SER A 32 -16.41 11.30 -8.50
C SER A 32 -17.60 11.44 -7.56
N PHE A 33 -17.95 12.68 -7.25
CA PHE A 33 -18.69 13.24 -6.15
C PHE A 33 -20.20 13.02 -6.03
N GLY A 34 -20.65 13.08 -4.81
CA GLY A 34 -21.94 13.51 -4.32
C GLY A 34 -21.82 13.75 -2.81
N GLN A 35 -22.24 14.89 -2.30
CA GLN A 35 -22.23 15.19 -0.86
C GLN A 35 -23.41 14.48 -0.17
N SER A 36 -23.15 13.46 0.60
CA SER A 36 -24.05 12.95 1.65
C SER A 36 -23.20 12.48 2.83
N GLN A 37 -23.80 12.33 3.98
CA GLN A 37 -23.10 11.86 5.18
C GLN A 37 -22.50 10.46 4.90
N THR A 38 -21.18 10.37 4.97
CA THR A 38 -20.45 9.13 4.76
C THR A 38 -20.82 8.16 5.88
N VAL A 39 -21.31 6.99 5.54
CA VAL A 39 -21.49 5.90 6.51
C VAL A 39 -20.11 5.41 6.92
N VAL A 40 -19.81 5.52 8.21
CA VAL A 40 -18.57 5.00 8.78
C VAL A 40 -18.64 3.49 8.71
N SER A 41 -17.70 2.87 8.02
CA SER A 41 -17.57 1.41 8.03
C SER A 41 -17.03 0.96 9.39
N HIS A 42 -17.70 -0.02 9.99
CA HIS A 42 -17.22 -0.65 11.21
C HIS A 42 -16.64 -2.03 10.86
N GLU A 43 -15.33 -2.09 10.71
CA GLU A 43 -14.65 -3.36 10.67
C GLU A 43 -14.84 -4.08 12.02
N PRO A 44 -14.95 -5.44 12.00
CA PRO A 44 -14.91 -6.19 13.24
C PRO A 44 -13.69 -5.79 14.08
N PRO A 45 -13.86 -5.52 15.39
CA PRO A 45 -12.73 -5.12 16.27
C PRO A 45 -11.54 -6.08 16.19
N GLU A 46 -11.83 -7.36 16.04
CA GLU A 46 -10.81 -8.41 15.94
C GLU A 46 -9.97 -8.28 14.65
N ILE A 47 -10.58 -7.83 13.55
CA ILE A 47 -9.85 -7.52 12.31
C ILE A 47 -8.97 -6.29 12.52
N ILE A 48 -9.47 -5.26 13.20
CA ILE A 48 -8.68 -4.06 13.55
C ILE A 48 -7.45 -4.46 14.38
N GLU A 49 -7.60 -5.38 15.34
CA GLU A 49 -6.48 -5.87 16.14
C GLU A 49 -5.39 -6.58 15.31
N VAL A 50 -5.78 -7.32 14.27
CA VAL A 50 -4.81 -7.95 13.35
C VAL A 50 -4.01 -6.87 12.60
N PHE A 51 -4.70 -5.86 12.06
CA PHE A 51 -4.04 -4.77 11.35
C PHE A 51 -3.18 -3.90 12.29
N ASP A 52 -3.64 -3.62 13.50
CA ASP A 52 -2.85 -2.90 14.49
C ASP A 52 -1.54 -3.63 14.82
N ALA A 53 -1.58 -4.96 14.99
CA ALA A 53 -0.38 -5.77 15.17
C ALA A 53 0.56 -5.68 13.94
N MET A 54 0.04 -5.68 12.71
CA MET A 54 0.83 -5.47 11.49
C MET A 54 1.46 -4.07 11.47
N TYR A 55 0.69 -3.03 11.79
CA TYR A 55 1.19 -1.65 11.80
C TYR A 55 2.22 -1.41 12.91
N ARG A 56 2.09 -2.10 14.06
CA ARG A 56 3.16 -2.14 15.09
C ARG A 56 4.39 -2.93 14.66
N TYR A 57 4.36 -3.55 13.48
CA TYR A 57 5.38 -4.43 12.93
C TYR A 57 5.62 -5.70 13.78
N ASN A 58 4.59 -6.16 14.48
CA ASN A 58 4.57 -7.42 15.22
C ASN A 58 3.87 -8.51 14.39
N LEU A 59 4.50 -8.93 13.31
CA LEU A 59 3.90 -9.85 12.33
C LEU A 59 3.56 -11.24 12.93
N PRO A 60 4.36 -11.82 13.86
CA PRO A 60 3.96 -13.06 14.53
C PRO A 60 2.70 -12.92 15.38
N GLU A 61 2.51 -11.80 16.09
CA GLU A 61 1.27 -11.53 16.83
C GLU A 61 0.09 -11.42 15.87
N ALA A 62 0.25 -10.68 14.77
CA ALA A 62 -0.77 -10.58 13.73
C ALA A 62 -1.17 -11.96 13.16
N GLU A 63 -0.20 -12.86 12.94
CA GLU A 63 -0.45 -14.21 12.46
C GLU A 63 -1.24 -15.06 13.47
N VAL A 64 -0.91 -14.96 14.76
CA VAL A 64 -1.64 -15.67 15.83
C VAL A 64 -3.09 -15.16 15.92
N LYS A 65 -3.27 -13.83 15.96
CA LYS A 65 -4.60 -13.21 15.98
C LYS A 65 -5.42 -13.62 14.76
N LEU A 66 -4.85 -13.52 13.56
CA LEU A 66 -5.52 -13.89 12.31
C LEU A 66 -5.95 -15.36 12.30
N LYS A 67 -5.09 -16.28 12.74
CA LYS A 67 -5.41 -17.73 12.81
C LYS A 67 -6.62 -17.98 13.71
N ALA A 68 -6.73 -17.29 14.83
CA ALA A 68 -7.87 -17.42 15.72
C ALA A 68 -9.20 -17.03 15.07
N LEU A 69 -9.18 -16.09 14.10
CA LEU A 69 -10.40 -15.63 13.44
C LEU A 69 -11.05 -16.67 12.52
N TYR A 70 -10.30 -17.64 12.00
CA TYR A 70 -10.86 -18.69 11.13
C TYR A 70 -11.87 -19.59 11.83
N SER A 71 -11.91 -19.62 13.17
CA SER A 71 -12.89 -20.35 13.97
C SER A 71 -14.04 -19.48 14.49
N THR A 72 -14.09 -18.20 14.10
CA THR A 72 -15.14 -17.25 14.50
C THR A 72 -16.23 -17.12 13.45
N GLY A 73 -17.33 -16.46 13.78
CA GLY A 73 -18.40 -16.10 12.84
C GLY A 73 -18.12 -14.85 11.99
N ILE A 74 -16.90 -14.30 12.03
CA ILE A 74 -16.53 -13.11 11.25
C ILE A 74 -16.59 -13.44 9.75
N ASN A 75 -17.07 -12.47 8.95
CA ASN A 75 -17.13 -12.60 7.50
C ASN A 75 -15.76 -13.01 6.92
N GLN A 76 -15.75 -14.13 6.21
CA GLN A 76 -14.54 -14.75 5.67
C GLN A 76 -13.77 -13.81 4.70
N ASN A 77 -14.45 -12.87 4.04
CA ASN A 77 -13.78 -11.90 3.17
C ASN A 77 -12.85 -10.98 3.97
N TRP A 78 -13.27 -10.52 5.16
CA TRP A 78 -12.41 -9.73 6.05
C TRP A 78 -11.18 -10.50 6.50
N ILE A 79 -11.36 -11.76 6.90
CA ILE A 79 -10.26 -12.63 7.34
C ILE A 79 -9.27 -12.84 6.19
N ASP A 80 -9.76 -13.13 4.99
CA ASP A 80 -8.91 -13.35 3.82
C ASP A 80 -8.19 -12.07 3.37
N LEU A 81 -8.83 -10.89 3.43
CA LEU A 81 -8.17 -9.62 3.14
C LEU A 81 -7.06 -9.31 4.15
N ALA A 82 -7.32 -9.52 5.45
CA ALA A 82 -6.29 -9.37 6.48
C ALA A 82 -5.15 -10.37 6.26
N HIS A 83 -5.44 -11.61 5.84
CA HIS A 83 -4.43 -12.61 5.51
C HIS A 83 -3.53 -12.16 4.35
N VAL A 84 -4.10 -11.68 3.26
CA VAL A 84 -3.33 -11.17 2.11
C VAL A 84 -2.43 -10.00 2.52
N ASN A 85 -2.96 -9.07 3.34
CA ASN A 85 -2.15 -7.98 3.86
C ASN A 85 -0.97 -8.51 4.71
N LEU A 86 -1.21 -9.46 5.61
CA LEU A 86 -0.15 -10.05 6.42
C LEU A 86 0.92 -10.76 5.58
N LEU A 87 0.52 -11.53 4.56
CA LEU A 87 1.45 -12.16 3.61
C LEU A 87 2.29 -11.12 2.87
N TRP A 88 1.69 -9.99 2.50
CA TRP A 88 2.41 -8.87 1.90
C TRP A 88 3.44 -8.26 2.86
N TRP A 89 3.07 -8.05 4.14
CA TRP A 89 4.01 -7.55 5.15
C TRP A 89 5.18 -8.51 5.38
N TRP A 90 4.94 -9.82 5.41
CA TRP A 90 6.00 -10.82 5.47
C TRP A 90 6.92 -10.75 4.24
N LEU A 91 6.37 -10.65 3.04
CA LEU A 91 7.15 -10.54 1.80
C LEU A 91 8.07 -9.31 1.82
N ILE A 92 7.57 -8.14 2.17
CA ILE A 92 8.36 -6.90 2.19
C ILE A 92 9.31 -6.82 3.40
N SER A 93 9.12 -7.63 4.43
CA SER A 93 10.09 -7.79 5.53
C SER A 93 11.34 -8.55 5.11
N GLY A 94 11.36 -9.11 3.89
CA GLY A 94 12.46 -9.92 3.38
C GLY A 94 12.41 -11.39 3.82
N ASP A 95 11.28 -11.85 4.34
CA ASP A 95 11.08 -13.26 4.63
C ASP A 95 11.02 -14.07 3.34
N LYS A 96 11.74 -15.18 3.33
CA LYS A 96 11.78 -16.16 2.22
C LYS A 96 11.43 -17.56 2.68
N SER A 97 10.87 -17.70 3.88
CA SER A 97 10.54 -19.00 4.45
C SER A 97 9.33 -19.66 3.78
N ARG A 98 8.52 -18.88 3.07
CA ARG A 98 7.31 -19.32 2.37
C ARG A 98 7.23 -18.69 0.98
N ASP A 99 6.44 -19.30 0.12
CA ASP A 99 6.07 -18.78 -1.21
C ASP A 99 4.90 -17.79 -1.07
N TYR A 100 5.20 -16.60 -0.56
CA TYR A 100 4.18 -15.58 -0.20
C TYR A 100 3.36 -15.10 -1.39
N ASP A 101 3.97 -14.96 -2.56
CA ASP A 101 3.30 -14.51 -3.78
C ASP A 101 2.29 -15.54 -4.28
N ASN A 102 2.63 -16.83 -4.25
CA ASN A 102 1.67 -17.90 -4.56
C ASN A 102 0.57 -17.99 -3.51
N LEU A 103 0.91 -17.92 -2.22
CA LEU A 103 -0.09 -17.92 -1.13
C LEU A 103 -1.08 -16.77 -1.27
N MET A 104 -0.59 -15.55 -1.53
CA MET A 104 -1.46 -14.39 -1.79
C MET A 104 -2.37 -14.65 -3.00
N THR A 105 -1.81 -15.14 -4.11
CA THR A 105 -2.58 -15.46 -5.32
C THR A 105 -3.70 -16.45 -5.05
N VAL A 106 -3.43 -17.51 -4.27
CA VAL A 106 -4.42 -18.53 -3.90
C VAL A 106 -5.54 -17.92 -3.08
N VAL A 107 -5.22 -17.14 -2.04
CA VAL A 107 -6.23 -16.49 -1.18
C VAL A 107 -7.07 -15.50 -1.99
N LEU A 108 -6.45 -14.63 -2.79
CA LEU A 108 -7.14 -13.65 -3.61
C LEU A 108 -8.11 -14.29 -4.61
N LYS A 109 -7.68 -15.35 -5.32
CA LYS A 109 -8.55 -16.09 -6.25
C LYS A 109 -9.72 -16.76 -5.53
N ARG A 110 -9.51 -17.26 -4.30
CA ARG A 110 -10.58 -17.83 -3.48
C ARG A 110 -11.66 -16.77 -3.15
N VAL A 111 -11.25 -15.57 -2.74
CA VAL A 111 -12.16 -14.46 -2.46
C VAL A 111 -12.94 -14.06 -3.72
N ILE A 112 -12.23 -13.84 -4.83
CA ILE A 112 -12.83 -13.47 -6.11
C ILE A 112 -13.89 -14.54 -6.52
N ASN A 113 -13.58 -15.82 -6.38
CA ASN A 113 -14.51 -16.89 -6.74
C ASN A 113 -15.78 -16.92 -5.87
N ARG A 114 -15.73 -16.43 -4.62
CA ARG A 114 -16.94 -16.30 -3.79
C ARG A 114 -17.85 -15.17 -4.24
N VAL A 115 -17.28 -14.05 -4.67
CA VAL A 115 -18.02 -12.80 -4.91
C VAL A 115 -18.41 -12.63 -6.38
N ARG A 116 -17.59 -13.06 -7.34
CA ARG A 116 -17.77 -12.79 -8.78
C ARG A 116 -19.10 -13.28 -9.39
N ASN A 117 -19.78 -14.22 -8.72
CA ASN A 117 -21.06 -14.77 -9.20
C ASN A 117 -22.26 -14.00 -8.66
N ILE A 118 -22.05 -13.04 -7.76
CA ILE A 118 -23.10 -12.15 -7.27
C ILE A 118 -23.36 -11.09 -8.35
N PRO A 119 -24.61 -10.87 -8.77
CA PRO A 119 -24.93 -9.81 -9.71
C PRO A 119 -24.46 -8.44 -9.19
N PRO A 120 -23.93 -7.55 -10.06
CA PRO A 120 -23.35 -6.26 -9.64
C PRO A 120 -24.29 -5.37 -8.83
N ASP A 121 -25.58 -5.40 -9.13
CA ASP A 121 -26.66 -4.65 -8.45
C ASP A 121 -27.01 -5.21 -7.05
N GLN A 122 -26.57 -6.41 -6.74
CA GLN A 122 -26.78 -7.07 -5.44
C GLN A 122 -25.55 -7.02 -4.54
N LEU A 123 -24.42 -6.51 -5.03
CA LEU A 123 -23.19 -6.40 -4.25
C LEU A 123 -23.34 -5.36 -3.12
N THR A 124 -22.99 -5.79 -1.92
CA THR A 124 -22.82 -4.89 -0.79
C THR A 124 -21.58 -3.98 -0.97
N ALA A 125 -21.51 -2.89 -0.23
CA ALA A 125 -20.33 -2.01 -0.25
C ALA A 125 -19.03 -2.76 0.12
N ASP A 126 -19.11 -3.66 1.11
CA ASP A 126 -17.98 -4.51 1.51
C ASP A 126 -17.51 -5.46 0.39
N GLU A 127 -18.45 -6.06 -0.35
CA GLU A 127 -18.10 -6.96 -1.46
C GLU A 127 -17.50 -6.20 -2.63
N VAL A 128 -18.03 -5.03 -2.99
CA VAL A 128 -17.43 -4.15 -4.01
C VAL A 128 -16.01 -3.76 -3.60
N PHE A 129 -15.81 -3.29 -2.36
CA PHE A 129 -14.49 -2.95 -1.85
C PHE A 129 -13.55 -4.16 -1.87
N THR A 130 -14.05 -5.34 -1.46
CA THR A 130 -13.31 -6.60 -1.46
C THR A 130 -12.80 -6.96 -2.85
N MET A 131 -13.65 -6.86 -3.89
CA MET A 131 -13.25 -7.16 -5.27
C MET A 131 -12.21 -6.17 -5.80
N ILE A 132 -12.41 -4.89 -5.53
CA ILE A 132 -11.44 -3.84 -5.83
C ILE A 132 -10.08 -4.19 -5.22
N HIS A 133 -10.06 -4.50 -3.92
CA HIS A 133 -8.86 -4.82 -3.17
C HIS A 133 -8.16 -6.08 -3.70
N CYS A 134 -8.94 -7.13 -4.00
CA CYS A 134 -8.40 -8.38 -4.53
C CYS A 134 -7.71 -8.21 -5.88
N TYR A 135 -8.34 -7.53 -6.84
CA TYR A 135 -7.73 -7.29 -8.15
C TYR A 135 -6.53 -6.33 -8.07
N ALA A 136 -6.57 -5.33 -7.17
CA ALA A 136 -5.43 -4.46 -6.92
C ALA A 136 -4.22 -5.24 -6.38
N TYR A 137 -4.44 -6.15 -5.43
CA TYR A 137 -3.36 -6.99 -4.91
C TYR A 137 -2.86 -8.00 -5.94
N LEU A 138 -3.73 -8.63 -6.75
CA LEU A 138 -3.28 -9.48 -7.86
C LEU A 138 -2.41 -8.69 -8.84
N THR A 139 -2.84 -7.48 -9.21
CA THR A 139 -2.03 -6.58 -10.04
C THR A 139 -0.66 -6.32 -9.41
N ARG A 140 -0.62 -6.04 -8.11
CA ARG A 140 0.62 -5.79 -7.36
C ARG A 140 1.54 -7.01 -7.35
N VAL A 141 1.01 -8.21 -7.10
CA VAL A 141 1.77 -9.47 -7.12
C VAL A 141 2.29 -9.76 -8.52
N ASP A 142 1.45 -9.61 -9.56
CA ASP A 142 1.85 -9.89 -10.94
C ASP A 142 2.96 -8.95 -11.43
N ILE A 143 2.91 -7.67 -11.04
CA ILE A 143 3.98 -6.73 -11.37
C ILE A 143 5.25 -7.04 -10.58
N TYR A 144 5.12 -7.43 -9.32
CA TYR A 144 6.27 -7.87 -8.52
C TYR A 144 6.99 -9.06 -9.19
N LEU A 145 6.22 -9.99 -9.78
CA LEU A 145 6.71 -11.15 -10.52
C LEU A 145 7.04 -10.84 -12.00
N GLU A 146 7.04 -9.56 -12.41
CA GLU A 146 7.30 -9.11 -13.78
C GLU A 146 6.30 -9.62 -14.83
N ARG A 147 5.12 -10.07 -14.41
CA ARG A 147 4.02 -10.54 -15.27
C ARG A 147 3.11 -9.38 -15.69
N TYR A 148 3.66 -8.39 -16.37
CA TYR A 148 3.02 -7.10 -16.64
C TYR A 148 1.69 -7.19 -17.38
N PHE A 149 1.57 -8.04 -18.41
CA PHE A 149 0.31 -8.20 -19.16
C PHE A 149 -0.81 -8.78 -18.30
N VAL A 150 -0.50 -9.72 -17.40
CA VAL A 150 -1.47 -10.28 -16.47
C VAL A 150 -1.89 -9.23 -15.45
N GLY A 151 -0.94 -8.46 -14.93
CA GLY A 151 -1.22 -7.36 -14.02
C GLY A 151 -2.15 -6.30 -14.65
N ILE A 152 -1.93 -5.94 -15.93
CA ILE A 152 -2.83 -5.02 -16.67
C ILE A 152 -4.23 -5.61 -16.82
N ALA A 153 -4.37 -6.91 -17.12
CA ALA A 153 -5.66 -7.56 -17.21
C ALA A 153 -6.41 -7.54 -15.87
N ASN A 154 -5.71 -7.81 -14.76
CA ASN A 154 -6.29 -7.71 -13.42
C ASN A 154 -6.71 -6.27 -13.08
N LEU A 155 -5.91 -5.28 -13.48
CA LEU A 155 -6.26 -3.88 -13.30
C LEU A 155 -7.56 -3.52 -14.04
N ARG A 156 -7.77 -4.05 -15.25
CA ARG A 156 -9.02 -3.81 -15.99
C ARG A 156 -10.24 -4.34 -15.24
N HIS A 157 -10.16 -5.55 -14.67
CA HIS A 157 -11.23 -6.10 -13.84
C HIS A 157 -11.53 -5.24 -12.60
N THR A 158 -10.55 -4.52 -12.13
CA THR A 158 -10.78 -3.57 -11.05
C THR A 158 -11.71 -2.44 -11.47
N LEU A 159 -11.59 -1.94 -12.72
CA LEU A 159 -12.44 -0.86 -13.24
C LEU A 159 -13.92 -1.22 -13.24
N ASP A 160 -14.28 -2.49 -13.42
CA ASP A 160 -15.67 -2.95 -13.42
C ASP A 160 -16.34 -2.71 -12.05
N TYR A 161 -15.64 -3.00 -10.96
CA TYR A 161 -16.13 -2.77 -9.58
C TYR A 161 -15.96 -1.32 -9.13
N LEU A 162 -15.02 -0.67 -9.71
CA LEU A 162 -14.69 0.70 -9.48
C LEU A 162 -15.88 1.61 -9.81
N GLU A 163 -16.50 1.46 -10.97
CA GLU A 163 -17.66 2.25 -11.39
C GLU A 163 -18.84 2.09 -10.42
N ILE A 164 -19.07 0.88 -9.88
CA ILE A 164 -20.11 0.63 -8.88
C ILE A 164 -19.86 1.42 -7.60
N ALA A 165 -18.64 1.32 -7.06
CA ALA A 165 -18.26 2.08 -5.89
C ALA A 165 -18.36 3.60 -6.16
N LEU A 166 -18.09 4.17 -7.41
CA LEU A 166 -18.21 5.58 -7.83
C LEU A 166 -19.57 6.15 -7.52
N ASN A 167 -20.57 5.44 -7.98
CA ASN A 167 -21.95 5.87 -7.83
C ASN A 167 -22.40 5.79 -6.37
N ARG A 168 -21.59 5.16 -5.49
CA ARG A 168 -21.86 4.90 -4.07
C ARG A 168 -20.82 5.51 -3.12
N THR A 169 -20.03 6.47 -3.59
CA THR A 169 -18.90 7.08 -2.85
C THR A 169 -19.32 7.60 -1.46
N ASN A 170 -20.54 8.09 -1.32
CA ASN A 170 -21.04 8.67 -0.08
C ASN A 170 -21.64 7.64 0.88
N GLU A 171 -21.74 6.39 0.45
CA GLU A 171 -22.30 5.32 1.27
C GLU A 171 -21.24 4.65 2.17
N TYR A 172 -19.94 4.88 1.88
CA TYR A 172 -18.89 4.08 2.49
C TYR A 172 -17.54 4.79 2.53
N ASP A 173 -16.93 4.92 3.70
CA ASP A 173 -15.68 5.65 3.91
C ASP A 173 -14.48 5.05 3.13
N LYS A 174 -14.44 3.73 2.97
CA LYS A 174 -13.41 3.08 2.13
C LYS A 174 -13.52 3.46 0.66
N PHE A 175 -14.73 3.76 0.17
CA PHE A 175 -14.88 4.28 -1.18
C PHE A 175 -14.30 5.68 -1.33
N MET A 176 -14.29 6.50 -0.28
CA MET A 176 -13.60 7.78 -0.29
C MET A 176 -12.08 7.60 -0.48
N MET A 177 -11.47 6.65 0.23
CA MET A 177 -10.04 6.34 0.08
C MET A 177 -9.72 5.80 -1.32
N VAL A 178 -10.51 4.83 -1.79
CA VAL A 178 -10.39 4.27 -3.15
C VAL A 178 -10.51 5.39 -4.19
N SER A 179 -11.48 6.28 -4.02
CA SER A 179 -11.70 7.47 -4.82
C SER A 179 -10.46 8.37 -4.87
N GLY A 180 -9.93 8.66 -3.70
CA GLY A 180 -8.72 9.47 -3.58
C GLY A 180 -7.56 8.86 -4.36
N LEU A 181 -7.32 7.58 -4.16
CA LEU A 181 -6.23 6.86 -4.83
C LEU A 181 -6.37 6.91 -6.35
N TYR A 182 -7.54 6.61 -6.88
CA TYR A 182 -7.70 6.64 -8.32
C TYR A 182 -7.63 8.07 -8.91
N ASN A 183 -8.39 9.01 -8.41
CA ASN A 183 -8.38 10.38 -8.94
C ASN A 183 -6.94 10.92 -9.01
N TYR A 184 -6.14 10.63 -7.98
CA TYR A 184 -4.75 11.04 -7.96
C TYR A 184 -3.91 10.28 -8.99
N PHE A 185 -3.87 8.94 -8.89
CA PHE A 185 -2.91 8.14 -9.64
C PHE A 185 -3.24 8.05 -11.12
N ALA A 186 -4.51 7.99 -11.54
CA ALA A 186 -4.86 7.97 -12.95
C ALA A 186 -4.47 9.27 -13.63
N ALA A 187 -4.82 10.43 -13.04
CA ALA A 187 -4.41 11.72 -13.56
C ALA A 187 -2.89 11.86 -13.60
N ALA A 188 -2.18 11.48 -12.52
CA ALA A 188 -0.73 11.52 -12.46
C ALA A 188 -0.06 10.61 -13.51
N THR A 189 -0.63 9.42 -13.77
CA THR A 189 -0.09 8.49 -14.76
C THR A 189 -0.25 8.98 -16.18
N VAL A 190 -1.43 9.43 -16.56
CA VAL A 190 -1.69 9.97 -17.90
C VAL A 190 -0.77 11.16 -18.19
N ASN A 191 -0.57 12.04 -17.20
CA ASN A 191 0.32 13.18 -17.35
C ASN A 191 1.79 12.79 -17.48
N LYS A 192 2.24 11.78 -16.71
CA LYS A 192 3.66 11.36 -16.69
C LYS A 192 4.01 10.38 -17.83
N TYR A 193 3.05 9.57 -18.24
CA TYR A 193 3.21 8.50 -19.21
C TYR A 193 2.05 8.48 -20.22
N PRO A 194 2.07 9.35 -21.27
CA PRO A 194 0.99 9.44 -22.24
C PRO A 194 0.65 8.15 -22.97
N VAL A 195 1.56 7.18 -22.98
CA VAL A 195 1.33 5.84 -23.57
C VAL A 195 0.14 5.11 -22.92
N PHE A 196 -0.28 5.50 -21.71
CA PHE A 196 -1.45 4.94 -21.02
C PHE A 196 -2.77 5.65 -21.34
N ILE A 197 -2.77 6.75 -22.11
CA ILE A 197 -3.99 7.45 -22.52
C ILE A 197 -5.04 6.49 -23.10
N PRO A 198 -4.71 5.56 -24.03
CA PRO A 198 -5.71 4.64 -24.57
C PRO A 198 -6.34 3.71 -23.53
N PHE A 199 -5.56 3.33 -22.50
CA PHE A 199 -6.05 2.49 -21.39
C PHE A 199 -7.09 3.24 -20.55
N PHE A 200 -6.87 4.54 -20.31
CA PHE A 200 -7.76 5.39 -19.51
C PHE A 200 -8.86 6.07 -20.31
N ALA A 201 -8.84 5.97 -21.65
CA ALA A 201 -9.84 6.63 -22.50
C ALA A 201 -11.29 6.16 -22.21
N LEU A 202 -11.45 4.94 -21.73
CA LEU A 202 -12.74 4.34 -21.35
C LEU A 202 -12.96 4.35 -19.82
N ALA A 203 -11.98 4.80 -19.06
CA ALA A 203 -12.10 4.90 -17.60
C ALA A 203 -12.78 6.22 -17.22
N PRO A 204 -13.43 6.30 -16.06
CA PRO A 204 -14.01 7.54 -15.56
C PRO A 204 -12.98 8.67 -15.53
N LYS A 205 -13.40 9.93 -15.67
CA LYS A 205 -12.51 11.09 -15.59
C LYS A 205 -11.85 11.17 -14.21
N SER A 206 -10.60 11.56 -14.18
CA SER A 206 -9.80 11.67 -12.95
C SER A 206 -9.31 13.09 -12.72
N ASP A 207 -9.23 13.48 -11.45
CA ASP A 207 -8.76 14.78 -11.01
C ASP A 207 -7.72 14.59 -9.89
N ARG A 208 -6.48 15.03 -10.17
CA ARG A 208 -5.35 14.90 -9.25
C ARG A 208 -5.57 15.68 -7.94
N SER A 209 -6.13 16.89 -8.03
CA SER A 209 -6.38 17.74 -6.87
C SER A 209 -7.47 17.15 -5.99
N LEU A 210 -8.54 16.65 -6.61
CA LEU A 210 -9.60 15.95 -5.92
C LEU A 210 -9.05 14.71 -5.21
N GLY A 211 -8.26 13.89 -5.91
CA GLY A 211 -7.66 12.70 -5.34
C GLY A 211 -6.80 12.99 -4.10
N PHE A 212 -5.96 14.02 -4.17
CA PHE A 212 -5.13 14.45 -3.05
C PHE A 212 -5.98 14.93 -1.86
N ASN A 213 -7.02 15.72 -2.11
CA ASN A 213 -7.92 16.23 -1.07
C ASN A 213 -8.69 15.10 -0.37
N LEU A 214 -9.19 14.11 -1.13
CA LEU A 214 -9.88 12.95 -0.55
C LEU A 214 -8.95 12.14 0.35
N LEU A 215 -7.72 11.86 -0.09
CA LEU A 215 -6.73 11.15 0.73
C LEU A 215 -6.37 11.94 1.99
N THR A 216 -6.25 13.27 1.89
CA THR A 216 -6.00 14.13 3.06
C THR A 216 -7.15 14.01 4.07
N ARG A 217 -8.40 14.07 3.62
CA ARG A 217 -9.56 13.86 4.50
C ARG A 217 -9.56 12.47 5.12
N CYS A 218 -9.26 11.43 4.35
CA CYS A 218 -9.14 10.07 4.86
C CYS A 218 -8.04 9.93 5.92
N SER A 219 -6.94 10.65 5.78
CA SER A 219 -5.84 10.65 6.77
C SER A 219 -6.20 11.29 8.12
N GLU A 220 -7.31 12.01 8.20
CA GLU A 220 -7.83 12.67 9.39
C GLU A 220 -8.97 11.89 10.07
N MET A 221 -9.46 10.81 9.45
CA MET A 221 -10.54 9.97 9.99
C MET A 221 -10.10 9.20 11.24
N ASP A 222 -11.10 8.81 12.06
CA ASP A 222 -10.87 7.97 13.23
C ASP A 222 -10.64 6.50 12.86
N ASN A 223 -11.13 6.06 11.70
CA ASN A 223 -10.89 4.71 11.19
C ASN A 223 -9.39 4.49 10.95
N ILE A 224 -8.77 3.66 11.80
CA ILE A 224 -7.32 3.46 11.84
C ILE A 224 -6.77 2.85 10.54
N LEU A 225 -7.55 2.00 9.85
CA LEU A 225 -7.13 1.38 8.59
C LEU A 225 -7.07 2.43 7.49
N ILE A 226 -8.14 3.21 7.33
CA ILE A 226 -8.23 4.27 6.33
C ILE A 226 -7.19 5.36 6.59
N LYS A 227 -7.07 5.78 7.84
CA LYS A 227 -6.08 6.78 8.27
C LYS A 227 -4.65 6.35 7.92
N ASN A 228 -4.26 5.17 8.37
CA ASN A 228 -2.89 4.68 8.18
C ASN A 228 -2.54 4.47 6.71
N GLU A 229 -3.43 3.85 5.94
CA GLU A 229 -3.23 3.66 4.50
C GLU A 229 -3.16 5.00 3.77
N SER A 230 -4.05 5.94 4.09
CA SER A 230 -4.05 7.27 3.46
C SER A 230 -2.78 8.07 3.77
N LEU A 231 -2.31 8.06 5.01
CA LEU A 231 -1.02 8.66 5.40
C LEU A 231 0.14 8.02 4.63
N TYR A 232 0.14 6.68 4.50
CA TYR A 232 1.17 5.98 3.75
C TYR A 232 1.17 6.37 2.27
N TYR A 233 -0.01 6.44 1.63
CA TYR A 233 -0.09 6.87 0.23
C TYR A 233 0.27 8.35 0.06
N LEU A 234 -0.15 9.25 0.94
CA LEU A 234 0.24 10.66 0.90
C LEU A 234 1.75 10.83 1.05
N MET A 235 2.39 10.07 1.95
CA MET A 235 3.85 10.02 2.04
C MET A 235 4.47 9.60 0.72
N LYS A 236 4.00 8.51 0.11
CA LYS A 236 4.52 7.98 -1.16
C LYS A 236 4.30 8.93 -2.33
N ILE A 237 3.14 9.54 -2.42
CA ILE A 237 2.78 10.54 -3.42
C ILE A 237 3.75 11.71 -3.36
N ASN A 238 3.88 12.33 -2.19
CA ASN A 238 4.76 13.49 -2.01
C ASN A 238 6.23 13.14 -2.26
N TYR A 239 6.65 11.94 -1.88
CA TYR A 239 8.02 11.49 -2.09
C TYR A 239 8.33 11.17 -3.56
N GLN A 240 7.46 10.43 -4.25
CA GLN A 240 7.79 9.80 -5.54
C GLN A 240 7.24 10.53 -6.77
N LEU A 241 6.15 11.26 -6.61
CA LEU A 241 5.43 11.89 -7.72
C LEU A 241 5.49 13.40 -7.68
N GLU A 242 5.34 14.00 -6.48
CA GLU A 242 5.41 15.44 -6.29
C GLU A 242 6.84 15.93 -6.02
N GLU A 243 7.75 15.04 -5.62
CA GLU A 243 9.12 15.36 -5.19
C GLU A 243 9.14 16.42 -4.06
N SER A 244 8.05 16.49 -3.29
CA SER A 244 7.87 17.38 -2.14
C SER A 244 8.37 16.68 -0.87
N PHE A 245 9.68 16.68 -0.66
CA PHE A 245 10.32 15.93 0.42
C PHE A 245 9.87 16.37 1.82
N ASP A 246 9.63 17.67 2.04
CA ASP A 246 9.14 18.17 3.33
C ASP A 246 7.75 17.65 3.66
N SER A 247 6.84 17.68 2.69
CA SER A 247 5.51 17.08 2.85
C SER A 247 5.58 15.58 3.07
N ALA A 248 6.44 14.88 2.33
CA ALA A 248 6.66 13.44 2.51
C ALA A 248 7.17 13.10 3.92
N LEU A 249 8.12 13.90 4.44
CA LEU A 249 8.64 13.75 5.81
C LEU A 249 7.56 13.99 6.85
N LYS A 250 6.69 15.00 6.67
CA LYS A 250 5.56 15.25 7.58
C LYS A 250 4.66 14.03 7.71
N PHE A 251 4.29 13.39 6.60
CA PHE A 251 3.46 12.18 6.63
C PHE A 251 4.21 10.97 7.19
N ALA A 252 5.51 10.83 6.89
CA ALA A 252 6.35 9.79 7.49
C ALA A 252 6.43 9.94 9.02
N ASP A 253 6.55 11.17 9.52
CA ASP A 253 6.59 11.46 10.96
C ASP A 253 5.25 11.17 11.63
N GLN A 254 4.12 11.46 10.99
CA GLN A 254 2.80 11.09 11.51
C GLN A 254 2.65 9.56 11.62
N LEU A 255 3.07 8.80 10.60
CA LEU A 255 3.07 7.33 10.63
C LEU A 255 3.96 6.77 11.74
N ILE A 256 5.17 7.33 11.93
CA ILE A 256 6.09 6.93 12.98
C ILE A 256 5.55 7.31 14.38
N THR A 257 4.84 8.43 14.51
CA THR A 257 4.19 8.83 15.76
C THR A 257 3.10 7.82 16.14
N LEU A 258 2.30 7.35 15.17
CA LEU A 258 1.29 6.32 15.40
C LEU A 258 1.92 4.96 15.72
N TYR A 259 2.99 4.60 15.00
CA TYR A 259 3.62 3.29 15.05
C TYR A 259 5.16 3.39 15.12
N PRO A 260 5.71 3.76 16.30
CA PRO A 260 7.14 4.09 16.45
C PRO A 260 8.10 2.91 16.25
N ASN A 261 7.59 1.69 16.22
CA ASN A 261 8.39 0.48 15.98
C ASN A 261 8.26 -0.08 14.55
N ASN A 262 7.55 0.62 13.67
CA ASN A 262 7.36 0.15 12.30
C ASN A 262 8.60 0.41 11.44
N LEU A 263 9.35 -0.65 11.13
CA LEU A 263 10.59 -0.58 10.34
C LEU A 263 10.37 0.00 8.94
N ILE A 264 9.22 -0.26 8.31
CA ILE A 264 8.91 0.24 6.97
C ILE A 264 8.80 1.76 6.97
N TYR A 265 8.17 2.34 8.01
CA TYR A 265 8.03 3.80 8.10
C TYR A 265 9.37 4.49 8.37
N HIS A 266 10.19 3.93 9.26
CA HIS A 266 11.56 4.41 9.49
C HIS A 266 12.42 4.30 8.24
N PHE A 267 12.31 3.21 7.48
CA PHE A 267 13.02 3.01 6.23
C PHE A 267 12.58 4.04 5.17
N HIS A 268 11.28 4.30 5.02
CA HIS A 268 10.82 5.33 4.08
C HIS A 268 11.32 6.72 4.47
N LYS A 269 11.26 7.08 5.76
CA LYS A 269 11.83 8.36 6.24
C LYS A 269 13.31 8.48 5.89
N PHE A 270 14.09 7.41 6.12
CA PHE A 270 15.50 7.37 5.71
C PHE A 270 15.66 7.62 4.21
N MET A 271 14.89 6.92 3.37
CA MET A 271 14.99 7.07 1.92
C MET A 271 14.63 8.49 1.44
N ILE A 272 13.60 9.10 2.03
CA ILE A 272 13.21 10.48 1.74
C ILE A 272 14.36 11.45 2.09
N LEU A 273 14.98 11.30 3.25
CA LEU A 273 16.10 12.13 3.68
C LEU A 273 17.32 12.02 2.76
N ILE A 274 17.64 10.80 2.28
CA ILE A 274 18.72 10.57 1.32
C ILE A 274 18.44 11.27 -0.01
N GLU A 275 17.26 11.09 -0.56
CA GLU A 275 16.89 11.68 -1.87
C GLU A 275 16.76 13.22 -1.76
N ALA A 276 16.38 13.73 -0.60
CA ALA A 276 16.38 15.16 -0.28
C ALA A 276 17.79 15.75 -0.06
N GLY A 277 18.86 14.94 -0.12
CA GLY A 277 20.24 15.38 0.13
C GLY A 277 20.55 15.73 1.59
N ARG A 278 19.68 15.38 2.55
CA ARG A 278 19.82 15.70 3.99
C ARG A 278 20.69 14.67 4.70
N LYS A 279 21.96 14.56 4.27
CA LYS A 279 22.88 13.49 4.69
C LYS A 279 23.02 13.31 6.22
N PRO A 280 23.20 14.39 7.04
CA PRO A 280 23.30 14.21 8.50
C PRO A 280 22.04 13.62 9.13
N LEU A 281 20.85 14.08 8.70
CA LEU A 281 19.58 13.57 9.17
C LEU A 281 19.31 12.12 8.70
N ALA A 282 19.72 11.80 7.48
CA ALA A 282 19.65 10.43 6.95
C ALA A 282 20.52 9.47 7.77
N MET A 283 21.72 9.89 8.18
CA MET A 283 22.58 9.08 9.05
C MET A 283 21.94 8.85 10.42
N ALA A 284 21.40 9.90 11.05
CA ALA A 284 20.68 9.77 12.32
C ALA A 284 19.47 8.84 12.19
N GLN A 285 18.73 8.94 11.08
CA GLN A 285 17.58 8.07 10.79
C GLN A 285 18.00 6.62 10.52
N TYR A 286 19.17 6.40 9.90
CA TYR A 286 19.74 5.06 9.73
C TYR A 286 20.08 4.42 11.08
N THR A 287 20.70 5.15 12.00
CA THR A 287 20.96 4.70 13.37
C THR A 287 19.63 4.32 14.07
N LYS A 288 18.61 5.17 13.91
CA LYS A 288 17.28 4.88 14.47
C LYS A 288 16.65 3.63 13.86
N LEU A 289 16.77 3.43 12.56
CA LEU A 289 16.29 2.22 11.87
C LEU A 289 16.98 0.96 12.43
N MET A 290 18.28 0.99 12.69
CA MET A 290 19.01 -0.12 13.32
C MET A 290 18.49 -0.40 14.75
N GLU A 291 18.29 0.63 15.58
CA GLU A 291 17.75 0.47 16.93
C GLU A 291 16.37 -0.21 16.92
N VAL A 292 15.46 0.28 16.06
CA VAL A 292 14.10 -0.25 15.94
C VAL A 292 14.13 -1.68 15.39
N SER A 293 14.99 -1.95 14.41
CA SER A 293 15.20 -3.30 13.87
C SER A 293 15.62 -4.31 14.95
N PHE A 294 16.57 -3.91 15.80
CA PHE A 294 17.04 -4.76 16.87
C PHE A 294 15.95 -5.09 17.90
N LYS A 295 15.03 -4.15 18.15
CA LYS A 295 13.91 -4.28 19.10
C LYS A 295 12.67 -4.93 18.49
N ALA A 296 12.62 -5.14 17.17
CA ALA A 296 11.42 -5.67 16.50
C ALA A 296 11.05 -7.06 17.02
N PRO A 297 9.84 -7.25 17.58
CA PRO A 297 9.44 -8.50 18.20
C PRO A 297 9.24 -9.61 17.17
N GLY A 298 9.72 -10.80 17.50
CA GLY A 298 9.40 -12.02 16.72
C GLY A 298 10.01 -12.14 15.33
N LEU A 299 10.77 -11.14 14.86
CA LEU A 299 11.47 -11.23 13.59
C LEU A 299 12.79 -11.98 13.73
N ASN A 300 13.12 -12.83 12.75
CA ASN A 300 14.41 -13.49 12.68
C ASN A 300 15.52 -12.51 12.24
N PRO A 301 16.82 -12.85 12.40
CA PRO A 301 17.92 -11.95 12.03
C PRO A 301 17.91 -11.50 10.58
N ILE A 302 17.47 -12.34 9.63
CA ILE A 302 17.40 -11.99 8.21
C ILE A 302 16.36 -10.88 7.99
N GLN A 303 15.20 -11.02 8.57
CA GLN A 303 14.11 -10.03 8.49
C GLN A 303 14.50 -8.72 9.17
N ARG A 304 15.12 -8.78 10.36
CA ARG A 304 15.59 -7.58 11.07
C ARG A 304 16.59 -6.79 10.24
N ASN A 305 17.53 -7.48 9.59
CA ASN A 305 18.60 -6.82 8.85
C ASN A 305 18.19 -6.41 7.43
N HIS A 306 17.14 -6.97 6.86
CA HIS A 306 16.77 -6.76 5.46
C HIS A 306 16.72 -5.28 5.06
N LEU A 307 15.91 -4.47 5.74
CA LEU A 307 15.77 -3.04 5.44
C LEU A 307 17.00 -2.23 5.85
N VAL A 308 17.68 -2.63 6.92
CA VAL A 308 18.94 -2.02 7.38
C VAL A 308 20.04 -2.21 6.33
N ASP A 309 20.17 -3.40 5.78
CA ASP A 309 21.16 -3.71 4.73
C ASP A 309 20.89 -2.93 3.44
N ILE A 310 19.64 -2.79 3.06
CA ILE A 310 19.26 -1.96 1.90
C ILE A 310 19.64 -0.50 2.17
N ALA A 311 19.32 0.02 3.35
CA ALA A 311 19.67 1.38 3.75
C ALA A 311 21.20 1.58 3.79
N LYS A 312 21.96 0.62 4.33
CA LYS A 312 23.43 0.63 4.34
C LYS A 312 24.02 0.69 2.93
N LYS A 313 23.54 -0.16 2.02
CA LYS A 313 23.94 -0.14 0.61
C LYS A 313 23.66 1.21 -0.06
N LYS A 314 22.52 1.84 0.28
CA LYS A 314 22.18 3.17 -0.24
C LYS A 314 23.13 4.24 0.28
N LEU A 315 23.48 4.25 1.58
CA LEU A 315 24.48 5.17 2.16
C LEU A 315 25.84 5.06 1.44
N LEU A 316 26.33 3.82 1.29
CA LEU A 316 27.60 3.57 0.61
C LEU A 316 27.61 4.10 -0.83
N LYS A 317 26.51 3.91 -1.56
CA LYS A 317 26.33 4.44 -2.92
C LYS A 317 26.39 5.98 -2.96
N GLU A 318 25.85 6.65 -1.94
CA GLU A 318 25.88 8.10 -1.79
C GLU A 318 27.21 8.62 -1.17
N LYS A 319 28.22 7.74 -1.02
CA LYS A 319 29.53 8.02 -0.40
C LYS A 319 29.39 8.56 1.03
N ILE A 320 28.41 8.09 1.76
CA ILE A 320 28.24 8.35 3.19
C ILE A 320 28.71 7.10 3.92
N ASN A 321 29.78 7.24 4.72
CA ASN A 321 30.29 6.11 5.49
C ASN A 321 29.44 5.94 6.76
N PRO A 322 28.69 4.84 6.91
CA PRO A 322 28.04 4.56 8.17
C PRO A 322 29.12 4.24 9.19
N ALA A 323 29.30 5.14 10.16
CA ALA A 323 30.14 4.85 11.30
C ALA A 323 29.61 3.55 11.95
N ILE A 324 30.48 2.55 12.06
CA ILE A 324 30.20 1.24 12.67
C ILE A 324 30.09 1.40 14.16
#